data_10bfcfa1f45da10263627c2934f676f5
#
_entry.id   10bfcfa1f45da10263627c2934f676f5
#
_cell.length_a   1.000
_cell.length_b   1.000
_cell.length_c   1.000
_cell.angle_alpha   90.00
_cell.angle_beta   90.00
_cell.angle_gamma   90.00
#
_symmetry.space_group_name_H-M   'P 1'
#
loop_
_entity.id
_entity.type
_entity.pdbx_description
1 polymer ?
#
loop_
_entity_poly.entity_id
_entity_poly.type
_entity_poly.pdbx_seq_one_letter_code
_entity_poly.pdbx_strand_id
1 'polypeptide(L)'
;MTDTRQQELLNTASRLREAGQIQDAIAAYRALLAEYPALPDSWYNLGWLLRQMGMGVDALAAYEEALKRGVQGAEEVHLNRAAILSDAMARPDEAKAELQKALTLNPNYLAALINLGNLHEDLGERAEAKAVYERAHALAPQNATALARLAGLGKATSADDEMIGRLKALIATGRLAPSDLALLQFAIGRLYDSCGAYDEAARSFAAANASARIAASGSVAPYDGMNELKRADRLAGAFMGTRGRQTGISDPSPQPVFILGMFRSGSTLIEQIIGAHSQVSAGGELDMIPRISRGLGSEPGRIATAPEQVLRDYAEAYLTRINTMFPGYAYVTDKRPDNFWHIGLIKRLFPKAKIINTVRHPLDTLISVWGQYLAASLNYGFTLQDTAAHIHAERRMMNHWNQIFPGDILVVPYEAVIQQPEEQVRRMLDFIGLPFEPACLEFHKATGPVKTASVWQVREALHDRSIGRWKHYESYLRSLPSHPALDALLAVEQPGKPA
;
A
#
# COMPACT_ATOMS: atom_id res chain seq x y z
N MET A 1 24.48 10.64 41.42
CA MET A 1 24.85 9.22 41.31
C MET A 1 23.64 8.54 40.69
N THR A 2 23.76 7.98 39.48
CA THR A 2 22.72 7.14 38.89
C THR A 2 22.56 5.89 39.73
N ASP A 3 21.34 5.56 40.09
CA ASP A 3 21.02 4.33 40.83
C ASP A 3 21.52 3.13 40.00
N THR A 4 22.34 2.27 40.62
CA THR A 4 22.92 1.08 39.98
C THR A 4 21.82 0.22 39.36
N ARG A 5 20.68 0.12 40.02
CA ARG A 5 19.51 -0.62 39.56
C ARG A 5 18.90 -0.01 38.28
N GLN A 6 18.76 1.32 38.23
CA GLN A 6 18.31 2.05 37.04
C GLN A 6 19.20 1.76 35.84
N GLN A 7 20.53 1.81 36.04
CA GLN A 7 21.47 1.57 34.93
C GLN A 7 21.44 0.12 34.44
N GLU A 8 21.29 -0.87 35.33
CA GLU A 8 21.15 -2.27 34.96
C GLU A 8 19.88 -2.52 34.11
N LEU A 9 18.74 -1.97 34.52
CA LEU A 9 17.49 -2.09 33.78
C LEU A 9 17.58 -1.39 32.39
N LEU A 10 18.17 -0.20 32.35
CA LEU A 10 18.36 0.56 31.11
C LEU A 10 19.28 -0.20 30.12
N ASN A 11 20.40 -0.72 30.64
CA ASN A 11 21.33 -1.51 29.81
C ASN A 11 20.66 -2.78 29.26
N THR A 12 19.83 -3.44 30.07
CA THR A 12 19.09 -4.63 29.65
C THR A 12 18.09 -4.30 28.55
N ALA A 13 17.27 -3.26 28.72
CA ALA A 13 16.28 -2.83 27.74
C ALA A 13 16.95 -2.39 26.42
N SER A 14 18.04 -1.63 26.51
CA SER A 14 18.80 -1.17 25.34
C SER A 14 19.43 -2.33 24.55
N ARG A 15 20.05 -3.27 25.25
CA ARG A 15 20.64 -4.47 24.62
C ARG A 15 19.59 -5.31 23.89
N LEU A 16 18.42 -5.52 24.49
CA LEU A 16 17.33 -6.28 23.86
C LEU A 16 16.82 -5.56 22.59
N ARG A 17 16.69 -4.23 22.65
CA ARG A 17 16.33 -3.40 21.49
C ARG A 17 17.35 -3.54 20.38
N GLU A 18 18.65 -3.41 20.68
CA GLU A 18 19.75 -3.52 19.71
C GLU A 18 19.86 -4.93 19.10
N ALA A 19 19.53 -5.96 19.89
CA ALA A 19 19.44 -7.35 19.42
C ALA A 19 18.18 -7.64 18.58
N GLY A 20 17.28 -6.66 18.39
CA GLY A 20 16.03 -6.84 17.65
C GLY A 20 14.99 -7.71 18.36
N GLN A 21 15.18 -8.01 19.66
CA GLN A 21 14.24 -8.76 20.50
C GLN A 21 13.10 -7.86 20.98
N ILE A 22 12.23 -7.46 20.03
CA ILE A 22 11.27 -6.35 20.20
C ILE A 22 10.32 -6.59 21.38
N GLN A 23 9.76 -7.80 21.52
CA GLN A 23 8.80 -8.11 22.59
C GLN A 23 9.46 -8.05 23.98
N ASP A 24 10.65 -8.63 24.12
CA ASP A 24 11.42 -8.63 25.35
C ASP A 24 11.90 -7.21 25.71
N ALA A 25 12.29 -6.43 24.69
CA ALA A 25 12.66 -5.02 24.88
C ALA A 25 11.48 -4.18 25.39
N ILE A 26 10.25 -4.37 24.86
CA ILE A 26 9.04 -3.70 25.36
C ILE A 26 8.80 -4.04 26.82
N ALA A 27 8.90 -5.32 27.20
CA ALA A 27 8.72 -5.75 28.57
C ALA A 27 9.78 -5.13 29.49
N ALA A 28 11.05 -5.10 29.06
CA ALA A 28 12.14 -4.51 29.82
C ALA A 28 12.00 -2.98 29.98
N TYR A 29 11.62 -2.24 28.92
CA TYR A 29 11.34 -0.80 29.04
C TYR A 29 10.13 -0.53 29.93
N ARG A 30 9.07 -1.33 29.89
CA ARG A 30 7.92 -1.20 30.81
C ARG A 30 8.33 -1.40 32.27
N ALA A 31 9.16 -2.40 32.54
CA ALA A 31 9.69 -2.65 33.90
C ALA A 31 10.56 -1.48 34.40
N LEU A 32 11.49 -0.99 33.54
CA LEU A 32 12.30 0.18 33.85
C LEU A 32 11.45 1.41 34.17
N LEU A 33 10.45 1.70 33.33
CA LEU A 33 9.62 2.89 33.48
C LEU A 33 8.58 2.80 34.61
N ALA A 34 8.26 1.61 35.09
CA ALA A 34 7.45 1.42 36.30
C ALA A 34 8.22 1.83 37.56
N GLU A 35 9.54 1.57 37.62
CA GLU A 35 10.41 1.97 38.74
C GLU A 35 10.94 3.41 38.58
N TYR A 36 11.28 3.80 37.33
CA TYR A 36 11.93 5.08 37.02
C TYR A 36 11.17 5.84 35.90
N PRO A 37 9.97 6.38 36.19
CA PRO A 37 9.10 6.99 35.18
C PRO A 37 9.64 8.32 34.62
N ALA A 38 10.67 8.91 35.20
CA ALA A 38 11.21 10.22 34.83
C ALA A 38 12.22 10.17 33.65
N LEU A 39 12.32 9.06 32.91
CA LEU A 39 13.28 8.85 31.83
C LEU A 39 12.66 9.12 30.44
N PRO A 40 12.77 10.34 29.88
CA PRO A 40 12.11 10.72 28.64
C PRO A 40 12.54 9.87 27.44
N ASP A 41 13.85 9.58 27.30
CA ASP A 41 14.36 8.77 26.18
C ASP A 41 13.91 7.31 26.23
N SER A 42 13.68 6.79 27.44
CA SER A 42 13.15 5.44 27.63
C SER A 42 11.68 5.35 27.20
N TRP A 43 10.88 6.39 27.45
CA TRP A 43 9.53 6.51 26.93
C TRP A 43 9.52 6.62 25.40
N TYR A 44 10.44 7.39 24.81
CA TYR A 44 10.60 7.46 23.38
C TYR A 44 10.92 6.10 22.76
N ASN A 45 11.91 5.38 23.31
CA ASN A 45 12.29 4.05 22.85
C ASN A 45 11.16 3.04 22.97
N LEU A 46 10.38 3.08 24.06
CA LEU A 46 9.18 2.26 24.21
C LEU A 46 8.15 2.58 23.13
N GLY A 47 7.88 3.86 22.87
CA GLY A 47 6.97 4.31 21.80
C GLY A 47 7.39 3.80 20.43
N TRP A 48 8.68 3.86 20.11
CA TRP A 48 9.25 3.37 18.85
C TRP A 48 9.07 1.85 18.69
N LEU A 49 9.35 1.07 19.74
CA LEU A 49 9.14 -0.39 19.73
C LEU A 49 7.67 -0.78 19.59
N LEU A 50 6.79 -0.10 20.32
CA LEU A 50 5.33 -0.31 20.23
C LEU A 50 4.79 0.00 18.82
N ARG A 51 5.30 1.07 18.19
CA ARG A 51 4.96 1.40 16.81
C ARG A 51 5.36 0.28 15.85
N GLN A 52 6.55 -0.30 15.98
CA GLN A 52 6.98 -1.43 15.14
C GLN A 52 6.09 -2.66 15.32
N MET A 53 5.56 -2.89 16.51
CA MET A 53 4.59 -3.97 16.77
C MET A 53 3.16 -3.64 16.28
N GLY A 54 2.93 -2.43 15.74
CA GLY A 54 1.61 -1.97 15.33
C GLY A 54 0.68 -1.62 16.50
N MET A 55 1.23 -1.44 17.71
CA MET A 55 0.49 -1.03 18.91
C MET A 55 0.38 0.50 18.97
N GLY A 56 -0.31 1.08 17.98
CA GLY A 56 -0.33 2.53 17.77
C GLY A 56 -0.84 3.35 18.96
N VAL A 57 -1.89 2.88 19.66
CA VAL A 57 -2.44 3.58 20.83
C VAL A 57 -1.42 3.65 21.97
N ASP A 58 -0.81 2.52 22.29
CA ASP A 58 0.22 2.45 23.35
C ASP A 58 1.46 3.27 22.94
N ALA A 59 1.83 3.24 21.66
CA ALA A 59 2.95 4.04 21.15
C ALA A 59 2.69 5.55 21.29
N LEU A 60 1.49 6.03 20.96
CA LEU A 60 1.11 7.44 21.16
C LEU A 60 1.15 7.83 22.64
N ALA A 61 0.68 6.95 23.54
CA ALA A 61 0.76 7.19 25.00
C ALA A 61 2.22 7.29 25.47
N ALA A 62 3.08 6.38 25.02
CA ALA A 62 4.51 6.41 25.38
C ALA A 62 5.21 7.70 24.85
N TYR A 63 4.92 8.11 23.62
CA TYR A 63 5.43 9.38 23.07
C TYR A 63 4.91 10.60 23.80
N GLU A 64 3.65 10.59 24.25
CA GLU A 64 3.09 11.66 25.10
C GLU A 64 3.85 11.79 26.41
N GLU A 65 4.17 10.67 27.06
CA GLU A 65 4.96 10.65 28.29
C GLU A 65 6.41 11.12 28.06
N ALA A 66 7.01 10.79 26.90
CA ALA A 66 8.33 11.31 26.52
C ALA A 66 8.31 12.85 26.39
N LEU A 67 7.30 13.40 25.70
CA LEU A 67 7.13 14.86 25.53
C LEU A 67 6.91 15.58 26.87
N LYS A 68 6.05 15.06 27.76
CA LYS A 68 5.79 15.64 29.08
C LYS A 68 7.05 15.73 29.97
N ARG A 69 8.00 14.83 29.73
CA ARG A 69 9.26 14.77 30.49
C ARG A 69 10.43 15.48 29.83
N GLY A 70 10.16 16.19 28.73
CA GLY A 70 11.16 17.01 28.06
C GLY A 70 12.22 16.20 27.29
N VAL A 71 11.79 15.21 26.52
CA VAL A 71 12.67 14.44 25.63
C VAL A 71 13.43 15.37 24.68
N GLN A 72 14.70 15.09 24.46
CA GLN A 72 15.48 15.79 23.43
C GLN A 72 15.03 15.36 22.04
N GLY A 73 15.04 16.28 21.05
CA GLY A 73 14.54 15.96 19.70
C GLY A 73 13.02 15.78 19.67
N ALA A 74 12.27 16.59 20.39
CA ALA A 74 10.81 16.54 20.45
C ALA A 74 10.15 16.61 19.05
N GLU A 75 10.81 17.24 18.05
CA GLU A 75 10.40 17.26 16.67
C GLU A 75 10.32 15.87 16.04
N GLU A 76 11.23 14.95 16.42
CA GLU A 76 11.19 13.57 15.97
C GLU A 76 10.03 12.78 16.60
N VAL A 77 9.72 13.06 17.87
CA VAL A 77 8.56 12.47 18.55
C VAL A 77 7.27 12.87 17.83
N HIS A 78 7.11 14.15 17.52
CA HIS A 78 5.95 14.64 16.76
C HIS A 78 5.88 14.02 15.35
N LEU A 79 7.00 13.84 14.66
CA LEU A 79 7.05 13.13 13.38
C LEU A 79 6.56 11.68 13.52
N ASN A 80 7.02 10.96 14.53
CA ASN A 80 6.62 9.57 14.79
C ASN A 80 5.13 9.45 15.17
N ARG A 81 4.61 10.39 15.96
CA ARG A 81 3.18 10.49 16.29
C ARG A 81 2.34 10.73 15.02
N ALA A 82 2.77 11.65 14.17
CA ALA A 82 2.12 11.94 12.91
C ALA A 82 2.02 10.69 12.00
N ALA A 83 3.10 9.91 11.90
CA ALA A 83 3.09 8.67 11.13
C ALA A 83 2.09 7.64 11.68
N ILE A 84 1.98 7.49 13.01
CA ILE A 84 0.97 6.61 13.62
C ILE A 84 -0.45 7.09 13.33
N LEU A 85 -0.70 8.38 13.53
CA LEU A 85 -2.02 8.99 13.32
C LEU A 85 -2.46 8.86 11.87
N SER A 86 -1.55 9.12 10.93
CA SER A 86 -1.82 9.01 9.51
C SER A 86 -1.99 7.55 9.08
N ASP A 87 -1.01 6.66 9.37
CA ASP A 87 -0.93 5.34 8.74
C ASP A 87 -1.72 4.26 9.47
N ALA A 88 -1.74 4.32 10.81
CA ALA A 88 -2.37 3.28 11.62
C ALA A 88 -3.77 3.65 12.14
N MET A 89 -4.14 4.93 12.13
CA MET A 89 -5.39 5.38 12.75
C MET A 89 -6.33 6.13 11.82
N ALA A 90 -5.92 6.41 10.58
CA ALA A 90 -6.70 7.17 9.60
C ALA A 90 -7.16 8.56 10.13
N ARG A 91 -6.29 9.26 10.90
CA ARG A 91 -6.54 10.56 11.52
C ARG A 91 -5.63 11.64 10.91
N PRO A 92 -5.86 12.03 9.64
CA PRO A 92 -4.95 12.90 8.89
C PRO A 92 -4.83 14.32 9.47
N ASP A 93 -5.92 14.89 9.99
CA ASP A 93 -5.88 16.25 10.56
C ASP A 93 -4.98 16.33 11.79
N GLU A 94 -5.03 15.29 12.64
CA GLU A 94 -4.16 15.22 13.79
C GLU A 94 -2.71 14.94 13.40
N ALA A 95 -2.49 14.13 12.37
CA ALA A 95 -1.17 13.91 11.81
C ALA A 95 -0.57 15.23 11.26
N LYS A 96 -1.39 16.04 10.56
CA LYS A 96 -1.01 17.37 10.07
C LYS A 96 -0.62 18.30 11.22
N ALA A 97 -1.39 18.32 12.30
CA ALA A 97 -1.09 19.11 13.49
C ALA A 97 0.24 18.70 14.16
N GLU A 98 0.49 17.38 14.27
CA GLU A 98 1.77 16.90 14.81
C GLU A 98 2.97 17.27 13.91
N LEU A 99 2.86 17.19 12.58
CA LEU A 99 3.91 17.64 11.66
C LEU A 99 4.16 19.14 11.76
N GLN A 100 3.11 19.95 11.95
CA GLN A 100 3.24 21.38 12.18
C GLN A 100 3.97 21.69 13.49
N LYS A 101 3.71 20.96 14.58
CA LYS A 101 4.46 21.07 15.84
C LYS A 101 5.94 20.72 15.63
N ALA A 102 6.24 19.64 14.91
CA ALA A 102 7.62 19.29 14.57
C ALA A 102 8.35 20.43 13.83
N LEU A 103 7.67 21.05 12.85
CA LEU A 103 8.22 22.18 12.08
C LEU A 103 8.25 23.51 12.85
N THR A 104 7.45 23.66 13.90
CA THR A 104 7.55 24.80 14.82
C THR A 104 8.80 24.68 15.69
N LEU A 105 9.13 23.49 16.17
CA LEU A 105 10.34 23.21 16.93
C LEU A 105 11.59 23.29 16.07
N ASN A 106 11.54 22.68 14.90
CA ASN A 106 12.65 22.70 13.95
C ASN A 106 12.12 23.02 12.54
N PRO A 107 12.13 24.30 12.12
CA PRO A 107 11.62 24.75 10.82
C PRO A 107 12.33 24.10 9.61
N ASN A 108 13.53 23.58 9.79
CA ASN A 108 14.35 22.96 8.75
C ASN A 108 14.38 21.43 8.87
N TYR A 109 13.44 20.83 9.59
CA TYR A 109 13.36 19.38 9.74
C TYR A 109 12.87 18.73 8.44
N LEU A 110 13.80 18.33 7.58
CA LEU A 110 13.54 17.80 6.23
C LEU A 110 12.57 16.63 6.24
N ALA A 111 12.69 15.71 7.22
CA ALA A 111 11.80 14.55 7.32
C ALA A 111 10.34 14.97 7.56
N ALA A 112 10.11 15.97 8.41
CA ALA A 112 8.77 16.49 8.65
C ALA A 112 8.20 17.24 7.42
N LEU A 113 9.04 17.98 6.66
CA LEU A 113 8.61 18.59 5.41
C LEU A 113 8.18 17.54 4.38
N ILE A 114 8.98 16.49 4.17
CA ILE A 114 8.64 15.42 3.24
C ILE A 114 7.34 14.72 3.65
N ASN A 115 7.17 14.38 4.94
CA ASN A 115 5.96 13.74 5.42
C ASN A 115 4.73 14.65 5.34
N LEU A 116 4.89 15.96 5.58
CA LEU A 116 3.79 16.92 5.40
C LEU A 116 3.38 17.02 3.93
N GLY A 117 4.35 17.07 3.02
CA GLY A 117 4.09 17.03 1.58
C GLY A 117 3.35 15.75 1.15
N ASN A 118 3.78 14.57 1.63
CA ASN A 118 3.09 13.31 1.39
C ASN A 118 1.64 13.33 1.91
N LEU A 119 1.42 13.87 3.12
CA LEU A 119 0.08 13.98 3.69
C LEU A 119 -0.82 14.91 2.87
N HIS A 120 -0.29 16.04 2.37
CA HIS A 120 -1.00 16.91 1.44
C HIS A 120 -1.36 16.20 0.12
N GLU A 121 -0.46 15.35 -0.42
CA GLU A 121 -0.77 14.51 -1.58
C GLU A 121 -1.93 13.55 -1.27
N ASP A 122 -1.87 12.82 -0.15
CA ASP A 122 -2.91 11.89 0.27
C ASP A 122 -4.28 12.59 0.41
N LEU A 123 -4.28 13.83 0.87
CA LEU A 123 -5.49 14.68 0.99
C LEU A 123 -5.92 15.33 -0.34
N GLY A 124 -5.09 15.27 -1.39
CA GLY A 124 -5.36 15.91 -2.70
C GLY A 124 -5.06 17.41 -2.73
N GLU A 125 -4.37 17.92 -1.74
CA GLU A 125 -3.97 19.33 -1.57
C GLU A 125 -2.67 19.60 -2.39
N ARG A 126 -2.80 19.62 -3.72
CA ARG A 126 -1.65 19.65 -4.66
C ARG A 126 -0.80 20.92 -4.52
N ALA A 127 -1.43 22.08 -4.30
CA ALA A 127 -0.72 23.33 -4.17
C ALA A 127 0.13 23.39 -2.89
N GLU A 128 -0.44 22.89 -1.79
CA GLU A 128 0.21 22.78 -0.48
C GLU A 128 1.35 21.76 -0.53
N ALA A 129 1.13 20.59 -1.13
CA ALA A 129 2.17 19.59 -1.34
C ALA A 129 3.35 20.18 -2.12
N LYS A 130 3.07 20.92 -3.21
CA LYS A 130 4.09 21.59 -4.03
C LYS A 130 4.90 22.56 -3.20
N ALA A 131 4.26 23.47 -2.48
CA ALA A 131 4.93 24.49 -1.67
C ALA A 131 5.87 23.86 -0.61
N VAL A 132 5.41 22.77 0.04
CA VAL A 132 6.21 22.07 1.04
C VAL A 132 7.39 21.34 0.41
N TYR A 133 7.22 20.69 -0.75
CA TYR A 133 8.32 20.04 -1.46
C TYR A 133 9.32 21.03 -2.06
N GLU A 134 8.88 22.20 -2.53
CA GLU A 134 9.77 23.28 -2.96
C GLU A 134 10.64 23.75 -1.80
N ARG A 135 10.06 23.91 -0.61
CA ARG A 135 10.82 24.26 0.60
C ARG A 135 11.80 23.14 0.98
N ALA A 136 11.38 21.87 0.94
CA ALA A 136 12.25 20.74 1.23
C ALA A 136 13.41 20.65 0.24
N HIS A 137 13.16 20.88 -1.05
CA HIS A 137 14.19 20.90 -2.10
C HIS A 137 15.15 22.09 -1.94
N ALA A 138 14.64 23.28 -1.62
CA ALA A 138 15.50 24.46 -1.37
C ALA A 138 16.44 24.24 -0.18
N LEU A 139 15.95 23.56 0.88
CA LEU A 139 16.75 23.20 2.04
C LEU A 139 17.83 22.16 1.72
N ALA A 140 17.48 21.16 0.90
CA ALA A 140 18.37 20.06 0.56
C ALA A 140 18.31 19.76 -0.96
N PRO A 141 19.00 20.54 -1.81
CA PRO A 141 18.93 20.40 -3.27
C PRO A 141 19.39 19.04 -3.80
N GLN A 142 20.20 18.32 -3.03
CA GLN A 142 20.70 16.97 -3.37
C GLN A 142 19.78 15.84 -2.85
N ASN A 143 18.69 16.16 -2.19
CA ASN A 143 17.77 15.15 -1.69
C ASN A 143 16.90 14.61 -2.83
N ALA A 144 17.13 13.35 -3.20
CA ALA A 144 16.41 12.69 -4.29
C ALA A 144 14.90 12.60 -4.07
N THR A 145 14.48 12.37 -2.82
CA THR A 145 13.05 12.25 -2.47
C THR A 145 12.31 13.57 -2.70
N ALA A 146 12.83 14.68 -2.19
CA ALA A 146 12.19 15.99 -2.35
C ALA A 146 12.05 16.36 -3.83
N LEU A 147 13.11 16.17 -4.64
CA LEU A 147 13.07 16.47 -6.07
C LEU A 147 12.14 15.54 -6.85
N ALA A 148 12.15 14.24 -6.58
CA ALA A 148 11.28 13.26 -7.25
C ALA A 148 9.80 13.48 -6.90
N ARG A 149 9.47 13.83 -5.65
CA ARG A 149 8.12 14.18 -5.22
C ARG A 149 7.62 15.43 -5.92
N LEU A 150 8.45 16.48 -5.97
CA LEU A 150 8.13 17.70 -6.69
C LEU A 150 7.88 17.44 -8.18
N ALA A 151 8.72 16.63 -8.82
CA ALA A 151 8.55 16.21 -10.21
C ALA A 151 7.25 15.41 -10.42
N GLY A 152 6.84 14.58 -9.44
CA GLY A 152 5.61 13.78 -9.47
C GLY A 152 4.32 14.59 -9.47
N LEU A 153 4.37 15.85 -9.00
CA LEU A 153 3.21 16.76 -9.05
C LEU A 153 3.02 17.43 -10.42
N GLY A 154 4.03 17.39 -11.28
CA GLY A 154 4.01 18.03 -12.60
C GLY A 154 3.78 17.05 -13.74
N LYS A 155 3.66 17.62 -14.95
CA LYS A 155 3.73 16.91 -16.23
C LYS A 155 4.74 17.65 -17.10
N ALA A 156 5.57 16.92 -17.83
CA ALA A 156 6.44 17.53 -18.82
C ALA A 156 5.63 17.92 -20.07
N THR A 157 6.03 18.99 -20.70
CA THR A 157 5.45 19.46 -21.98
C THR A 157 6.26 19.00 -23.18
N SER A 158 7.52 18.63 -22.96
CA SER A 158 8.43 18.10 -24.00
C SER A 158 9.50 17.22 -23.35
N ALA A 159 10.28 16.52 -24.17
CA ALA A 159 11.42 15.72 -23.72
C ALA A 159 12.58 16.55 -23.15
N ASP A 160 12.62 17.85 -23.47
CA ASP A 160 13.63 18.81 -23.01
C ASP A 160 13.15 19.63 -21.79
N ASP A 161 12.14 19.14 -21.07
CA ASP A 161 11.58 19.80 -19.90
C ASP A 161 12.67 20.06 -18.83
N GLU A 162 12.65 21.26 -18.23
CA GLU A 162 13.62 21.68 -17.22
C GLU A 162 13.70 20.71 -16.03
N MET A 163 12.56 20.17 -15.58
CA MET A 163 12.53 19.23 -14.46
C MET A 163 13.26 17.93 -14.81
N ILE A 164 13.14 17.44 -16.05
CA ILE A 164 13.91 16.29 -16.53
C ILE A 164 15.41 16.60 -16.49
N GLY A 165 15.80 17.81 -16.91
CA GLY A 165 17.18 18.30 -16.84
C GLY A 165 17.72 18.31 -15.41
N ARG A 166 16.93 18.82 -14.44
CA ARG A 166 17.30 18.86 -13.01
C ARG A 166 17.49 17.47 -12.42
N LEU A 167 16.58 16.54 -12.71
CA LEU A 167 16.68 15.14 -12.25
C LEU A 167 17.94 14.45 -12.82
N LYS A 168 18.22 14.63 -14.11
CA LYS A 168 19.42 14.10 -14.77
C LYS A 168 20.70 14.68 -14.19
N ALA A 169 20.72 15.99 -13.91
CA ALA A 169 21.86 16.65 -13.30
C ALA A 169 22.19 16.06 -11.91
N LEU A 170 21.16 15.80 -11.10
CA LEU A 170 21.36 15.13 -9.80
C LEU A 170 21.91 13.71 -9.96
N ILE A 171 21.40 12.94 -10.91
CA ILE A 171 21.92 11.59 -11.23
C ILE A 171 23.40 11.66 -11.66
N ALA A 172 23.77 12.65 -12.48
CA ALA A 172 25.12 12.81 -12.99
C ALA A 172 26.17 13.10 -11.89
N THR A 173 25.77 13.46 -10.66
CA THR A 173 26.69 13.63 -9.53
C THR A 173 27.39 12.31 -9.15
N GLY A 174 26.80 11.15 -9.50
CA GLY A 174 27.34 9.82 -9.26
C GLY A 174 27.41 9.37 -7.79
N ARG A 175 26.76 10.11 -6.87
CA ARG A 175 26.84 9.92 -5.41
C ARG A 175 25.54 9.41 -4.78
N LEU A 176 24.65 8.80 -5.58
CA LEU A 176 23.33 8.38 -5.13
C LEU A 176 23.31 6.90 -4.72
N ALA A 177 22.59 6.61 -3.65
CA ALA A 177 22.23 5.23 -3.32
C ALA A 177 21.34 4.63 -4.42
N PRO A 178 21.36 3.29 -4.63
CA PRO A 178 20.51 2.66 -5.64
C PRO A 178 19.01 2.97 -5.49
N SER A 179 18.49 3.13 -4.26
CA SER A 179 17.12 3.54 -3.98
C SER A 179 16.79 4.94 -4.50
N ASP A 180 17.72 5.89 -4.28
CA ASP A 180 17.55 7.27 -4.72
C ASP A 180 17.64 7.37 -6.24
N LEU A 181 18.57 6.62 -6.83
CA LEU A 181 18.71 6.52 -8.28
C LEU A 181 17.42 5.96 -8.93
N ALA A 182 16.86 4.88 -8.36
CA ALA A 182 15.59 4.32 -8.82
C ALA A 182 14.46 5.37 -8.76
N LEU A 183 14.34 6.07 -7.64
CA LEU A 183 13.30 7.09 -7.43
C LEU A 183 13.35 8.20 -8.48
N LEU A 184 14.54 8.73 -8.77
CA LEU A 184 14.74 9.77 -9.79
C LEU A 184 14.47 9.24 -11.19
N GLN A 185 14.92 8.04 -11.53
CA GLN A 185 14.69 7.41 -12.83
C GLN A 185 13.20 7.12 -13.08
N PHE A 186 12.44 6.70 -12.06
CA PHE A 186 10.97 6.59 -12.18
C PHE A 186 10.32 7.94 -12.40
N ALA A 187 10.79 8.99 -11.73
CA ALA A 187 10.28 10.35 -11.95
C ALA A 187 10.53 10.83 -13.38
N ILE A 188 11.74 10.62 -13.92
CA ILE A 188 12.09 10.93 -15.32
C ILE A 188 11.19 10.11 -16.27
N GLY A 189 11.03 8.82 -16.04
CA GLY A 189 10.18 7.97 -16.88
C GLY A 189 8.73 8.46 -16.93
N ARG A 190 8.15 8.88 -15.80
CA ARG A 190 6.81 9.45 -15.75
C ARG A 190 6.69 10.79 -16.48
N LEU A 191 7.69 11.64 -16.40
CA LEU A 191 7.71 12.90 -17.13
C LEU A 191 7.79 12.66 -18.65
N TYR A 192 8.67 11.77 -19.12
CA TYR A 192 8.71 11.37 -20.52
C TYR A 192 7.39 10.78 -21.01
N ASP A 193 6.79 9.89 -20.23
CA ASP A 193 5.48 9.31 -20.54
C ASP A 193 4.39 10.39 -20.65
N SER A 194 4.44 11.42 -19.78
CA SER A 194 3.44 12.50 -19.79
C SER A 194 3.49 13.41 -21.03
N CYS A 195 4.64 13.48 -21.71
CA CYS A 195 4.81 14.23 -22.95
C CYS A 195 4.85 13.35 -24.22
N GLY A 196 4.55 12.06 -24.10
CA GLY A 196 4.50 11.13 -25.23
C GLY A 196 5.85 10.59 -25.70
N ALA A 197 6.94 10.86 -24.99
CA ALA A 197 8.28 10.33 -25.29
C ALA A 197 8.42 8.90 -24.73
N TYR A 198 7.67 7.96 -25.30
CA TYR A 198 7.49 6.61 -24.73
C TYR A 198 8.73 5.73 -24.78
N ASP A 199 9.60 5.90 -25.78
CA ASP A 199 10.88 5.17 -25.85
C ASP A 199 11.85 5.63 -24.74
N GLU A 200 11.92 6.93 -24.47
CA GLU A 200 12.67 7.50 -23.36
C GLU A 200 12.09 7.07 -22.00
N ALA A 201 10.76 7.05 -21.92
CA ALA A 201 10.04 6.56 -20.74
C ALA A 201 10.38 5.08 -20.48
N ALA A 202 10.33 4.23 -21.50
CA ALA A 202 10.65 2.81 -21.40
C ALA A 202 12.09 2.59 -20.92
N ARG A 203 13.08 3.28 -21.51
CA ARG A 203 14.47 3.21 -21.07
C ARG A 203 14.65 3.66 -19.63
N SER A 204 13.95 4.73 -19.22
CA SER A 204 14.00 5.24 -17.84
C SER A 204 13.38 4.27 -16.83
N PHE A 205 12.24 3.66 -17.15
CA PHE A 205 11.61 2.64 -16.30
C PHE A 205 12.45 1.37 -16.20
N ALA A 206 13.09 0.93 -17.29
CA ALA A 206 14.01 -0.21 -17.25
C ALA A 206 15.20 0.05 -16.32
N ALA A 207 15.83 1.22 -16.44
CA ALA A 207 16.94 1.63 -15.57
C ALA A 207 16.47 1.78 -14.11
N ALA A 208 15.28 2.37 -13.87
CA ALA A 208 14.71 2.54 -12.54
C ALA A 208 14.48 1.19 -11.84
N ASN A 209 13.90 0.23 -12.54
CA ASN A 209 13.66 -1.11 -12.01
C ASN A 209 14.96 -1.89 -11.76
N ALA A 210 15.97 -1.72 -12.61
CA ALA A 210 17.30 -2.29 -12.37
C ALA A 210 17.92 -1.73 -11.08
N SER A 211 17.85 -0.42 -10.87
CA SER A 211 18.33 0.26 -9.65
C SER A 211 17.53 -0.17 -8.42
N ALA A 212 16.20 -0.29 -8.53
CA ALA A 212 15.32 -0.75 -7.46
C ALA A 212 15.64 -2.20 -7.04
N ARG A 213 15.94 -3.08 -8.02
CA ARG A 213 16.36 -4.46 -7.76
C ARG A 213 17.70 -4.51 -7.01
N ILE A 214 18.66 -3.65 -7.37
CA ILE A 214 19.91 -3.52 -6.63
C ILE A 214 19.66 -3.05 -5.21
N ALA A 215 18.82 -2.03 -5.01
CA ALA A 215 18.45 -1.53 -3.69
C ALA A 215 17.78 -2.59 -2.80
N ALA A 216 17.00 -3.49 -3.39
CA ALA A 216 16.31 -4.58 -2.71
C ALA A 216 17.21 -5.81 -2.45
N SER A 217 18.38 -5.89 -3.11
CA SER A 217 19.29 -7.05 -2.98
C SER A 217 19.73 -7.23 -1.52
N GLY A 218 19.68 -8.47 -1.03
CA GLY A 218 19.99 -8.80 0.37
C GLY A 218 18.82 -8.67 1.35
N SER A 219 17.75 -7.92 1.01
CA SER A 219 16.55 -7.80 1.84
C SER A 219 15.38 -8.66 1.37
N VAL A 220 15.31 -8.96 0.08
CA VAL A 220 14.23 -9.75 -0.55
C VAL A 220 14.85 -10.74 -1.54
N ALA A 221 14.38 -11.99 -1.50
CA ALA A 221 14.77 -13.00 -2.49
C ALA A 221 14.28 -12.57 -3.89
N PRO A 222 15.01 -12.96 -4.97
CA PRO A 222 14.53 -12.77 -6.32
C PRO A 222 13.14 -13.39 -6.52
N TYR A 223 12.31 -12.76 -7.36
CA TYR A 223 11.00 -13.32 -7.68
C TYR A 223 11.16 -14.64 -8.46
N ASP A 224 10.34 -15.62 -8.10
CA ASP A 224 10.30 -16.93 -8.73
C ASP A 224 8.86 -17.25 -9.15
N GLY A 225 8.53 -16.97 -10.42
CA GLY A 225 7.20 -17.20 -10.98
C GLY A 225 6.75 -18.66 -10.92
N MET A 226 7.69 -19.63 -11.01
CA MET A 226 7.34 -21.05 -10.86
C MET A 226 6.97 -21.40 -9.42
N ASN A 227 7.63 -20.80 -8.45
CA ASN A 227 7.29 -20.98 -7.04
C ASN A 227 5.93 -20.34 -6.70
N GLU A 228 5.61 -19.19 -7.32
CA GLU A 228 4.29 -18.56 -7.18
C GLU A 228 3.16 -19.44 -7.75
N LEU A 229 3.36 -20.05 -8.90
CA LEU A 229 2.39 -21.01 -9.44
C LEU A 229 2.23 -22.24 -8.53
N LYS A 230 3.34 -22.79 -8.00
CA LYS A 230 3.27 -23.87 -6.99
C LYS A 230 2.58 -23.43 -5.71
N ARG A 231 2.76 -22.19 -5.29
CA ARG A 231 2.04 -21.61 -4.15
C ARG A 231 0.54 -21.55 -4.43
N ALA A 232 0.15 -21.10 -5.62
CA ALA A 232 -1.25 -21.11 -6.05
C ALA A 232 -1.85 -22.52 -6.00
N ASP A 233 -1.14 -23.53 -6.50
CA ASP A 233 -1.60 -24.92 -6.48
C ASP A 233 -1.74 -25.47 -5.06
N ARG A 234 -0.76 -25.21 -4.17
CA ARG A 234 -0.86 -25.60 -2.76
C ARG A 234 -2.05 -24.94 -2.05
N LEU A 235 -2.28 -23.66 -2.33
CA LEU A 235 -3.42 -22.93 -1.77
C LEU A 235 -4.74 -23.51 -2.27
N ALA A 236 -4.84 -23.73 -3.57
CA ALA A 236 -6.00 -24.35 -4.20
C ALA A 236 -6.31 -25.73 -3.58
N GLY A 237 -5.29 -26.59 -3.47
CA GLY A 237 -5.44 -27.93 -2.87
C GLY A 237 -5.88 -27.89 -1.41
N ALA A 238 -5.34 -26.95 -0.61
CA ALA A 238 -5.66 -26.84 0.82
C ALA A 238 -7.13 -26.45 1.07
N PHE A 239 -7.73 -25.66 0.19
CA PHE A 239 -9.11 -25.20 0.33
C PHE A 239 -10.14 -26.04 -0.48
N MET A 240 -9.71 -27.03 -1.25
CA MET A 240 -10.63 -28.01 -1.83
C MET A 240 -11.38 -28.73 -0.70
N GLY A 241 -12.71 -28.74 -0.76
CA GLY A 241 -13.55 -29.37 0.27
C GLY A 241 -13.81 -28.51 1.53
N THR A 242 -13.38 -27.25 1.57
CA THR A 242 -13.77 -26.33 2.66
C THR A 242 -15.10 -25.63 2.39
N ARG A 243 -15.69 -25.82 1.21
CA ARG A 243 -17.00 -25.28 0.83
C ARG A 243 -18.06 -25.69 1.86
N GLY A 244 -18.81 -24.70 2.38
CA GLY A 244 -19.89 -24.95 3.36
C GLY A 244 -19.44 -25.05 4.81
N ARG A 245 -18.14 -24.99 5.13
CA ARG A 245 -17.71 -24.85 6.53
C ARG A 245 -17.99 -23.43 7.00
N GLN A 246 -19.09 -23.26 7.71
CA GLN A 246 -19.41 -21.97 8.35
C GLN A 246 -18.61 -21.85 9.66
N THR A 247 -17.45 -21.24 9.57
CA THR A 247 -16.61 -20.84 10.69
C THR A 247 -16.58 -19.30 10.76
N GLY A 248 -16.17 -18.74 11.87
CA GLY A 248 -16.07 -17.28 12.00
C GLY A 248 -17.42 -16.58 12.25
N ILE A 249 -17.57 -15.35 11.76
CA ILE A 249 -18.72 -14.48 11.99
C ILE A 249 -19.48 -14.27 10.66
N SER A 250 -20.73 -14.74 10.62
CA SER A 250 -21.54 -14.70 9.40
C SER A 250 -22.17 -13.35 9.12
N ASP A 251 -22.57 -12.63 10.17
CA ASP A 251 -23.24 -11.33 10.07
C ASP A 251 -22.43 -10.28 10.89
N PRO A 252 -21.28 -9.84 10.40
CA PRO A 252 -20.42 -8.88 11.09
C PRO A 252 -21.02 -7.47 11.07
N SER A 253 -20.71 -6.69 12.11
CA SER A 253 -21.04 -5.27 12.17
C SER A 253 -19.82 -4.49 12.72
N PRO A 254 -19.24 -3.55 11.95
CA PRO A 254 -19.54 -3.23 10.55
C PRO A 254 -19.25 -4.40 9.61
N GLN A 255 -19.90 -4.44 8.44
CA GLN A 255 -19.66 -5.46 7.43
C GLN A 255 -18.42 -5.12 6.59
N PRO A 256 -17.38 -5.97 6.56
CA PRO A 256 -16.23 -5.75 5.69
C PRO A 256 -16.56 -6.10 4.23
N VAL A 257 -16.17 -5.21 3.31
CA VAL A 257 -16.24 -5.43 1.86
C VAL A 257 -14.80 -5.52 1.33
N PHE A 258 -14.41 -6.67 0.81
CA PHE A 258 -13.05 -6.89 0.33
C PHE A 258 -12.92 -6.51 -1.14
N ILE A 259 -11.98 -5.60 -1.45
CA ILE A 259 -11.66 -5.18 -2.82
C ILE A 259 -10.24 -5.61 -3.12
N LEU A 260 -10.06 -6.40 -4.16
CA LEU A 260 -8.78 -7.02 -4.50
C LEU A 260 -8.58 -7.15 -6.02
N GLY A 261 -7.48 -7.73 -6.45
CA GLY A 261 -7.07 -7.92 -7.83
C GLY A 261 -5.60 -7.60 -8.02
N MET A 262 -5.11 -7.56 -9.25
CA MET A 262 -3.74 -7.13 -9.50
C MET A 262 -3.50 -5.69 -9.04
N PHE A 263 -2.29 -5.40 -8.59
CA PHE A 263 -1.84 -4.02 -8.42
C PHE A 263 -2.09 -3.25 -9.72
N ARG A 264 -2.64 -2.03 -9.64
CA ARG A 264 -2.97 -1.19 -10.80
C ARG A 264 -4.14 -1.68 -11.68
N SER A 265 -4.96 -2.61 -11.21
CA SER A 265 -6.19 -3.06 -11.89
C SER A 265 -7.38 -2.12 -11.74
N GLY A 266 -7.26 -1.05 -10.93
CA GLY A 266 -8.34 -0.09 -10.66
C GLY A 266 -9.00 -0.24 -9.29
N SER A 267 -8.46 -1.06 -8.39
CA SER A 267 -9.03 -1.30 -7.06
C SER A 267 -9.24 -0.03 -6.23
N THR A 268 -8.35 0.96 -6.32
CA THR A 268 -8.54 2.27 -5.65
C THR A 268 -9.71 3.03 -6.23
N LEU A 269 -9.93 2.99 -7.55
CA LEU A 269 -11.08 3.63 -8.18
C LEU A 269 -12.39 3.02 -7.66
N ILE A 270 -12.46 1.70 -7.64
CA ILE A 270 -13.65 0.98 -7.14
C ILE A 270 -13.89 1.29 -5.67
N GLU A 271 -12.84 1.34 -4.86
CA GLU A 271 -12.97 1.72 -3.45
C GLU A 271 -13.52 3.14 -3.28
N GLN A 272 -13.01 4.12 -4.04
CA GLN A 272 -13.49 5.50 -3.95
C GLN A 272 -14.95 5.63 -4.42
N ILE A 273 -15.33 4.91 -5.47
CA ILE A 273 -16.72 4.86 -5.94
C ILE A 273 -17.64 4.32 -4.84
N ILE A 274 -17.33 3.17 -4.26
CA ILE A 274 -18.14 2.54 -3.22
C ILE A 274 -18.09 3.36 -1.92
N GLY A 275 -16.91 3.88 -1.57
CA GLY A 275 -16.70 4.70 -0.37
C GLY A 275 -17.40 6.07 -0.40
N ALA A 276 -17.88 6.50 -1.56
CA ALA A 276 -18.71 7.70 -1.66
C ALA A 276 -20.18 7.47 -1.24
N HIS A 277 -20.59 6.21 -1.00
CA HIS A 277 -21.90 5.87 -0.45
C HIS A 277 -21.97 6.24 1.03
N SER A 278 -23.10 6.81 1.48
CA SER A 278 -23.29 7.34 2.84
C SER A 278 -23.10 6.32 3.97
N GLN A 279 -23.30 5.03 3.71
CA GLN A 279 -23.16 3.94 4.68
C GLN A 279 -21.78 3.26 4.64
N VAL A 280 -20.88 3.66 3.76
CA VAL A 280 -19.59 2.98 3.52
C VAL A 280 -18.42 3.89 3.90
N SER A 281 -17.46 3.35 4.64
CA SER A 281 -16.16 3.99 4.81
C SER A 281 -15.10 3.32 3.95
N ALA A 282 -14.31 4.10 3.22
CA ALA A 282 -13.12 3.62 2.53
C ALA A 282 -12.01 3.32 3.55
N GLY A 283 -11.73 2.03 3.79
CA GLY A 283 -10.75 1.59 4.80
C GLY A 283 -9.31 1.56 4.28
N GLY A 284 -9.10 1.63 2.97
CA GLY A 284 -7.77 1.57 2.35
C GLY A 284 -7.12 0.17 2.44
N GLU A 285 -5.79 0.15 2.39
CA GLU A 285 -4.99 -1.09 2.41
C GLU A 285 -4.73 -1.57 3.84
N LEU A 286 -5.73 -2.25 4.44
CA LEU A 286 -5.60 -2.80 5.78
C LEU A 286 -4.60 -3.98 5.77
N ASP A 287 -3.75 -4.05 6.82
CA ASP A 287 -2.73 -5.11 6.95
C ASP A 287 -3.18 -6.28 7.83
N MET A 288 -4.44 -6.28 8.28
CA MET A 288 -4.95 -7.24 9.26
C MET A 288 -5.06 -8.65 8.69
N ILE A 289 -5.57 -8.84 7.49
CA ILE A 289 -5.69 -10.17 6.87
C ILE A 289 -4.30 -10.82 6.69
N PRO A 290 -3.28 -10.15 6.11
CA PRO A 290 -1.93 -10.69 6.08
C PRO A 290 -1.32 -10.96 7.47
N ARG A 291 -1.61 -10.14 8.48
CA ARG A 291 -1.15 -10.38 9.86
C ARG A 291 -1.78 -11.63 10.47
N ILE A 292 -3.08 -11.83 10.29
CA ILE A 292 -3.79 -13.03 10.75
C ILE A 292 -3.22 -14.27 10.05
N SER A 293 -2.99 -14.21 8.74
CA SER A 293 -2.35 -15.29 7.98
C SER A 293 -0.99 -15.68 8.58
N ARG A 294 -0.13 -14.69 8.88
CA ARG A 294 1.16 -14.94 9.54
C ARG A 294 1.00 -15.53 10.95
N GLY A 295 0.04 -15.03 11.74
CA GLY A 295 -0.27 -15.56 13.07
C GLY A 295 -0.71 -17.03 13.05
N LEU A 296 -1.39 -17.45 11.98
CA LEU A 296 -1.76 -18.83 11.74
C LEU A 296 -0.63 -19.69 11.13
N GLY A 297 0.55 -19.09 10.88
CA GLY A 297 1.76 -19.75 10.38
C GLY A 297 1.91 -19.73 8.87
N SER A 298 1.11 -18.94 8.13
CA SER A 298 1.17 -18.72 6.67
C SER A 298 1.01 -19.97 5.78
N GLU A 299 1.02 -21.16 6.35
CA GLU A 299 0.85 -22.43 5.61
C GLU A 299 -0.61 -22.63 5.23
N PRO A 300 -0.93 -22.86 3.93
CA PRO A 300 -2.30 -22.99 3.46
C PRO A 300 -3.10 -24.06 4.22
N GLY A 301 -2.50 -25.21 4.50
CA GLY A 301 -3.13 -26.31 5.24
C GLY A 301 -3.50 -25.92 6.68
N ARG A 302 -2.61 -25.20 7.38
CA ARG A 302 -2.89 -24.68 8.74
C ARG A 302 -4.03 -23.68 8.75
N ILE A 303 -4.04 -22.77 7.78
CA ILE A 303 -5.13 -21.79 7.63
C ILE A 303 -6.45 -22.52 7.33
N ALA A 304 -6.44 -23.47 6.39
CA ALA A 304 -7.63 -24.23 6.00
C ALA A 304 -8.20 -25.11 7.12
N THR A 305 -7.37 -25.53 8.10
CA THR A 305 -7.77 -26.40 9.22
C THR A 305 -7.76 -25.71 10.58
N ALA A 306 -7.53 -24.39 10.63
CA ALA A 306 -7.49 -23.63 11.88
C ALA A 306 -8.77 -23.85 12.71
N PRO A 307 -8.64 -23.98 14.06
CA PRO A 307 -9.80 -24.18 14.93
C PRO A 307 -10.80 -23.03 14.82
N GLU A 308 -12.09 -23.36 14.94
CA GLU A 308 -13.17 -22.36 14.81
C GLU A 308 -13.04 -21.23 15.84
N GLN A 309 -12.73 -21.54 17.09
CA GLN A 309 -12.57 -20.52 18.14
C GLN A 309 -11.44 -19.55 17.81
N VAL A 310 -10.30 -20.05 17.34
CA VAL A 310 -9.17 -19.20 16.93
C VAL A 310 -9.56 -18.24 15.80
N LEU A 311 -10.35 -18.73 14.84
CA LEU A 311 -10.85 -17.90 13.74
C LEU A 311 -11.88 -16.86 14.24
N ARG A 312 -12.73 -17.20 15.20
CA ARG A 312 -13.66 -16.26 15.83
C ARG A 312 -12.90 -15.14 16.54
N ASP A 313 -11.90 -15.51 17.37
CA ASP A 313 -11.08 -14.53 18.11
C ASP A 313 -10.40 -13.54 17.15
N TYR A 314 -9.85 -14.02 16.02
CA TYR A 314 -9.28 -13.16 14.99
C TYR A 314 -10.33 -12.31 14.27
N ALA A 315 -11.51 -12.86 13.98
CA ALA A 315 -12.59 -12.11 13.34
C ALA A 315 -13.13 -11.00 14.26
N GLU A 316 -13.29 -11.26 15.56
CA GLU A 316 -13.69 -10.28 16.57
C GLU A 316 -12.64 -9.16 16.72
N ALA A 317 -11.36 -9.52 16.77
CA ALA A 317 -10.27 -8.56 16.81
C ALA A 317 -10.23 -7.67 15.54
N TYR A 318 -10.49 -8.26 14.37
CA TYR A 318 -10.62 -7.53 13.10
C TYR A 318 -11.77 -6.53 13.15
N LEU A 319 -12.97 -6.97 13.57
CA LEU A 319 -14.17 -6.12 13.65
C LEU A 319 -13.99 -5.01 14.69
N THR A 320 -13.43 -5.30 15.84
CA THR A 320 -13.10 -4.30 16.86
C THR A 320 -12.17 -3.22 16.29
N ARG A 321 -11.17 -3.63 15.53
CA ARG A 321 -10.22 -2.70 14.93
C ARG A 321 -10.86 -1.79 13.88
N ILE A 322 -11.63 -2.35 12.93
CA ILE A 322 -12.28 -1.53 11.89
C ILE A 322 -13.35 -0.61 12.50
N ASN A 323 -14.09 -1.07 13.50
CA ASN A 323 -15.08 -0.24 14.19
C ASN A 323 -14.42 0.94 14.96
N THR A 324 -13.23 0.71 15.52
CA THR A 324 -12.45 1.77 16.18
C THR A 324 -11.91 2.79 15.19
N MET A 325 -11.47 2.33 14.01
CA MET A 325 -10.92 3.21 12.98
C MET A 325 -12.01 3.99 12.21
N PHE A 326 -13.17 3.36 12.01
CA PHE A 326 -14.25 3.87 11.17
C PHE A 326 -15.61 3.80 11.91
N PRO A 327 -15.78 4.54 13.02
CA PRO A 327 -16.98 4.44 13.84
C PRO A 327 -18.21 4.95 13.10
N GLY A 328 -19.34 4.26 13.29
CA GLY A 328 -20.65 4.68 12.79
C GLY A 328 -20.98 4.28 11.36
N TYR A 329 -20.08 3.60 10.64
CA TYR A 329 -20.36 3.08 9.31
C TYR A 329 -20.90 1.64 9.37
N ALA A 330 -21.89 1.34 8.53
CA ALA A 330 -22.44 -0.02 8.41
C ALA A 330 -21.50 -0.95 7.61
N TYR A 331 -20.75 -0.37 6.67
CA TYR A 331 -19.80 -1.09 5.82
C TYR A 331 -18.43 -0.41 5.86
N VAL A 332 -17.37 -1.21 5.82
CA VAL A 332 -15.99 -0.74 5.72
C VAL A 332 -15.28 -1.54 4.62
N THR A 333 -14.67 -0.85 3.67
CA THR A 333 -13.87 -1.55 2.66
C THR A 333 -12.51 -1.96 3.23
N ASP A 334 -12.04 -3.15 2.85
CA ASP A 334 -10.65 -3.58 2.98
C ASP A 334 -10.11 -3.76 1.55
N LYS A 335 -9.52 -2.69 1.03
CA LYS A 335 -9.01 -2.67 -0.33
C LYS A 335 -7.52 -2.99 -0.30
N ARG A 336 -7.20 -4.24 -0.49
CA ARG A 336 -5.82 -4.69 -0.61
C ARG A 336 -5.65 -5.59 -1.82
N PRO A 337 -4.87 -5.16 -2.83
CA PRO A 337 -4.76 -5.91 -4.09
C PRO A 337 -4.39 -7.38 -3.89
N ASP A 338 -3.36 -7.67 -3.09
CA ASP A 338 -2.82 -9.01 -2.85
C ASP A 338 -3.69 -9.90 -1.93
N ASN A 339 -4.84 -9.41 -1.43
CA ASN A 339 -5.81 -10.24 -0.69
C ASN A 339 -6.38 -11.40 -1.50
N PHE A 340 -6.16 -11.47 -2.82
CA PHE A 340 -6.50 -12.65 -3.60
C PHE A 340 -5.77 -13.93 -3.12
N TRP A 341 -4.61 -13.80 -2.49
CA TRP A 341 -3.93 -14.89 -1.81
C TRP A 341 -4.62 -15.35 -0.53
N HIS A 342 -5.53 -14.55 0.02
CA HIS A 342 -6.13 -14.72 1.34
C HIS A 342 -7.64 -14.97 1.30
N ILE A 343 -8.27 -15.13 0.12
CA ILE A 343 -9.73 -15.32 0.00
C ILE A 343 -10.21 -16.50 0.84
N GLY A 344 -9.48 -17.61 0.84
CA GLY A 344 -9.82 -18.76 1.68
C GLY A 344 -9.86 -18.43 3.18
N LEU A 345 -8.89 -17.62 3.67
CA LEU A 345 -8.89 -17.11 5.04
C LEU A 345 -10.07 -16.17 5.28
N ILE A 346 -10.27 -15.18 4.40
CA ILE A 346 -11.36 -14.22 4.48
C ILE A 346 -12.70 -14.94 4.61
N LYS A 347 -12.96 -15.95 3.79
CA LYS A 347 -14.20 -16.73 3.80
C LYS A 347 -14.34 -17.62 5.04
N ARG A 348 -13.24 -17.97 5.71
CA ARG A 348 -13.27 -18.65 7.01
C ARG A 348 -13.52 -17.71 8.18
N LEU A 349 -13.01 -16.46 8.13
CA LEU A 349 -13.29 -15.43 9.12
C LEU A 349 -14.71 -14.89 8.97
N PHE A 350 -15.12 -14.63 7.74
CA PHE A 350 -16.38 -14.00 7.36
C PHE A 350 -17.07 -14.79 6.23
N PRO A 351 -17.83 -15.84 6.55
CA PRO A 351 -18.41 -16.75 5.55
C PRO A 351 -19.27 -16.07 4.48
N LYS A 352 -19.99 -15.01 4.84
CA LYS A 352 -20.83 -14.23 3.92
C LYS A 352 -20.13 -13.01 3.32
N ALA A 353 -18.81 -12.82 3.56
CA ALA A 353 -18.08 -11.68 3.02
C ALA A 353 -18.26 -11.56 1.51
N LYS A 354 -18.54 -10.35 1.03
CA LYS A 354 -18.59 -9.98 -0.38
C LYS A 354 -17.22 -9.52 -0.84
N ILE A 355 -16.81 -10.03 -2.00
CA ILE A 355 -15.48 -9.79 -2.57
C ILE A 355 -15.65 -9.17 -3.95
N ILE A 356 -15.01 -8.05 -4.18
CA ILE A 356 -14.97 -7.39 -5.49
C ILE A 356 -13.56 -7.59 -6.06
N ASN A 357 -13.50 -8.35 -7.15
CA ASN A 357 -12.27 -8.56 -7.89
C ASN A 357 -12.17 -7.59 -9.06
N THR A 358 -11.23 -6.66 -9.00
CA THR A 358 -10.99 -5.70 -10.06
C THR A 358 -10.06 -6.31 -11.09
N VAL A 359 -10.49 -6.33 -12.34
CA VAL A 359 -9.68 -6.81 -13.47
C VAL A 359 -9.48 -5.70 -14.49
N ARG A 360 -8.35 -5.71 -15.17
CA ARG A 360 -8.00 -4.77 -16.21
C ARG A 360 -7.24 -5.50 -17.32
N HIS A 361 -7.22 -4.90 -18.50
CA HIS A 361 -6.39 -5.40 -19.60
C HIS A 361 -4.98 -5.75 -19.09
N PRO A 362 -4.48 -7.00 -19.29
CA PRO A 362 -3.26 -7.47 -18.65
C PRO A 362 -2.02 -6.69 -19.05
N LEU A 363 -1.91 -6.28 -20.33
CA LEU A 363 -0.77 -5.47 -20.79
C LEU A 363 -0.82 -4.04 -20.24
N ASP A 364 -2.02 -3.44 -20.05
CA ASP A 364 -2.14 -2.14 -19.37
C ASP A 364 -1.76 -2.24 -17.89
N THR A 365 -2.14 -3.33 -17.23
CA THR A 365 -1.72 -3.63 -15.86
C THR A 365 -0.21 -3.82 -15.78
N LEU A 366 0.37 -4.60 -16.69
CA LEU A 366 1.81 -4.86 -16.81
C LEU A 366 2.61 -3.56 -16.87
N ILE A 367 2.30 -2.69 -17.84
CA ILE A 367 2.99 -1.39 -18.01
C ILE A 367 2.76 -0.48 -16.80
N SER A 368 1.54 -0.48 -16.25
CA SER A 368 1.21 0.36 -15.11
C SER A 368 1.93 -0.05 -13.82
N VAL A 369 2.17 -1.35 -13.60
CA VAL A 369 2.99 -1.88 -12.50
C VAL A 369 4.46 -1.52 -12.72
N TRP A 370 4.98 -1.82 -13.91
CA TRP A 370 6.38 -1.60 -14.26
C TRP A 370 6.83 -0.13 -14.19
N GLY A 371 5.91 0.83 -14.48
CA GLY A 371 6.16 2.26 -14.37
C GLY A 371 6.08 2.84 -12.94
N GLN A 372 6.03 2.01 -11.90
CA GLN A 372 5.92 2.44 -10.50
C GLN A 372 7.09 1.97 -9.65
N TYR A 373 7.53 2.85 -8.73
CA TYR A 373 8.45 2.44 -7.67
C TYR A 373 7.68 1.73 -6.57
N LEU A 374 7.65 0.42 -6.63
CA LEU A 374 6.95 -0.42 -5.65
C LEU A 374 7.84 -0.77 -4.46
N ALA A 375 7.22 -1.12 -3.33
CA ALA A 375 7.94 -1.66 -2.19
C ALA A 375 8.71 -2.94 -2.58
N ALA A 376 9.88 -3.16 -1.96
CA ALA A 376 10.73 -4.31 -2.26
C ALA A 376 10.00 -5.67 -2.10
N SER A 377 8.99 -5.74 -1.23
CA SER A 377 8.15 -6.93 -1.05
C SER A 377 7.29 -7.28 -2.28
N LEU A 378 7.08 -6.32 -3.20
CA LEU A 378 6.38 -6.51 -4.48
C LEU A 378 7.40 -6.71 -5.61
N ASN A 379 8.37 -7.59 -5.38
CA ASN A 379 9.55 -7.81 -6.21
C ASN A 379 9.25 -8.33 -7.63
N TYR A 380 8.06 -8.85 -7.88
CA TYR A 380 7.58 -9.16 -9.23
C TYR A 380 7.51 -7.92 -10.14
N GLY A 381 7.42 -6.72 -9.59
CA GLY A 381 7.38 -5.47 -10.34
C GLY A 381 8.72 -5.05 -10.96
N PHE A 382 9.84 -5.69 -10.60
CA PHE A 382 11.16 -5.30 -11.10
C PHE A 382 11.42 -5.68 -12.57
N THR A 383 10.69 -6.64 -13.11
CA THR A 383 10.78 -7.02 -14.52
C THR A 383 9.40 -7.19 -15.14
N LEU A 384 9.29 -6.96 -16.44
CA LEU A 384 8.05 -7.21 -17.18
C LEU A 384 7.71 -8.70 -17.21
N GLN A 385 8.74 -9.57 -17.27
CA GLN A 385 8.57 -11.01 -17.27
C GLN A 385 8.00 -11.53 -15.93
N ASP A 386 8.54 -11.05 -14.81
CA ASP A 386 8.06 -11.42 -13.47
C ASP A 386 6.65 -10.88 -13.23
N THR A 387 6.38 -9.64 -13.66
CA THR A 387 5.02 -9.08 -13.59
C THR A 387 4.02 -9.91 -14.41
N ALA A 388 4.39 -10.34 -15.63
CA ALA A 388 3.57 -11.21 -16.45
C ALA A 388 3.29 -12.57 -15.76
N ALA A 389 4.32 -13.18 -15.17
CA ALA A 389 4.18 -14.43 -14.42
C ALA A 389 3.24 -14.27 -13.21
N HIS A 390 3.33 -13.12 -12.50
CA HIS A 390 2.45 -12.83 -11.37
C HIS A 390 0.98 -12.61 -11.79
N ILE A 391 0.74 -11.97 -12.94
CA ILE A 391 -0.60 -11.83 -13.53
C ILE A 391 -1.20 -13.21 -13.82
N HIS A 392 -0.41 -14.17 -14.34
CA HIS A 392 -0.89 -15.53 -14.56
C HIS A 392 -1.20 -16.26 -13.26
N ALA A 393 -0.39 -16.08 -12.21
CA ALA A 393 -0.63 -16.68 -10.91
C ALA A 393 -1.91 -16.13 -10.26
N GLU A 394 -2.13 -14.82 -10.32
CA GLU A 394 -3.36 -14.17 -9.85
C GLU A 394 -4.60 -14.73 -10.57
N ARG A 395 -4.59 -14.75 -11.90
CA ARG A 395 -5.71 -15.30 -12.70
C ARG A 395 -6.01 -16.75 -12.35
N ARG A 396 -4.96 -17.57 -12.16
CA ARG A 396 -5.12 -18.97 -11.75
C ARG A 396 -5.81 -19.08 -10.38
N MET A 397 -5.39 -18.25 -9.41
CA MET A 397 -6.03 -18.21 -8.09
C MET A 397 -7.46 -17.71 -8.15
N MET A 398 -7.75 -16.66 -8.90
CA MET A 398 -9.11 -16.12 -9.00
C MET A 398 -10.06 -17.10 -9.68
N ASN A 399 -9.60 -17.84 -10.70
CA ASN A 399 -10.39 -18.90 -11.31
C ASN A 399 -10.74 -20.01 -10.29
N HIS A 400 -9.77 -20.39 -9.45
CA HIS A 400 -10.00 -21.36 -8.36
C HIS A 400 -11.02 -20.84 -7.35
N TRP A 401 -10.88 -19.60 -6.87
CA TRP A 401 -11.80 -19.03 -5.89
C TRP A 401 -13.22 -18.87 -6.43
N ASN A 402 -13.38 -18.49 -7.70
CA ASN A 402 -14.70 -18.44 -8.34
C ASN A 402 -15.39 -19.81 -8.40
N GLN A 403 -14.63 -20.91 -8.49
CA GLN A 403 -15.19 -22.27 -8.46
C GLN A 403 -15.60 -22.68 -7.04
N ILE A 404 -14.82 -22.30 -6.02
CA ILE A 404 -15.10 -22.67 -4.62
C ILE A 404 -16.21 -21.80 -4.01
N PHE A 405 -16.22 -20.50 -4.32
CA PHE A 405 -17.14 -19.52 -3.76
C PHE A 405 -18.00 -18.85 -4.84
N PRO A 406 -18.82 -19.63 -5.60
CA PRO A 406 -19.64 -19.06 -6.66
C PRO A 406 -20.67 -18.09 -6.09
N GLY A 407 -20.80 -16.91 -6.67
CA GLY A 407 -21.71 -15.85 -6.23
C GLY A 407 -21.21 -14.96 -5.09
N ASP A 408 -20.04 -15.27 -4.49
CA ASP A 408 -19.43 -14.44 -3.44
C ASP A 408 -18.37 -13.48 -3.97
N ILE A 409 -17.97 -13.65 -5.23
CA ILE A 409 -16.93 -12.83 -5.88
C ILE A 409 -17.54 -12.16 -7.11
N LEU A 410 -17.57 -10.83 -7.11
CA LEU A 410 -17.98 -10.02 -8.24
C LEU A 410 -16.75 -9.60 -9.04
N VAL A 411 -16.67 -10.01 -10.30
CA VAL A 411 -15.61 -9.53 -11.20
C VAL A 411 -16.04 -8.20 -11.83
N VAL A 412 -15.20 -7.18 -11.66
CA VAL A 412 -15.45 -5.81 -12.14
C VAL A 412 -14.33 -5.40 -13.11
N PRO A 413 -14.60 -5.39 -14.43
CA PRO A 413 -13.64 -4.90 -15.41
C PRO A 413 -13.49 -3.36 -15.32
N TYR A 414 -12.25 -2.88 -15.20
CA TYR A 414 -11.93 -1.46 -15.16
C TYR A 414 -12.50 -0.71 -16.37
N GLU A 415 -12.35 -1.28 -17.56
CA GLU A 415 -12.80 -0.70 -18.81
C GLU A 415 -14.34 -0.53 -18.82
N ALA A 416 -15.07 -1.49 -18.25
CA ALA A 416 -16.52 -1.40 -18.15
C ALA A 416 -16.96 -0.27 -17.20
N VAL A 417 -16.23 -0.06 -16.11
CA VAL A 417 -16.51 1.06 -15.17
C VAL A 417 -16.33 2.41 -15.86
N ILE A 418 -15.34 2.53 -16.75
CA ILE A 418 -15.11 3.77 -17.51
C ILE A 418 -16.20 3.97 -18.59
N GLN A 419 -16.59 2.90 -19.27
CA GLN A 419 -17.55 2.96 -20.39
C GLN A 419 -19.00 3.03 -19.95
N GLN A 420 -19.36 2.39 -18.85
CA GLN A 420 -20.72 2.23 -18.35
C GLN A 420 -20.78 2.50 -16.82
N PRO A 421 -20.40 3.71 -16.35
CA PRO A 421 -20.17 3.95 -14.93
C PRO A 421 -21.40 3.67 -14.07
N GLU A 422 -22.58 4.18 -14.42
CA GLU A 422 -23.78 4.00 -13.62
C GLU A 422 -24.20 2.54 -13.53
N GLU A 423 -24.16 1.80 -14.62
CA GLU A 423 -24.50 0.38 -14.65
C GLU A 423 -23.57 -0.43 -13.72
N GLN A 424 -22.27 -0.19 -13.80
CA GLN A 424 -21.30 -0.90 -12.98
C GLN A 424 -21.40 -0.49 -11.50
N VAL A 425 -21.66 0.77 -11.19
CA VAL A 425 -21.90 1.24 -9.82
C VAL A 425 -23.13 0.56 -9.22
N ARG A 426 -24.27 0.54 -9.94
CA ARG A 426 -25.48 -0.18 -9.50
C ARG A 426 -25.19 -1.65 -9.24
N ARG A 427 -24.52 -2.31 -10.18
CA ARG A 427 -24.15 -3.73 -10.06
C ARG A 427 -23.28 -4.01 -8.82
N MET A 428 -22.33 -3.12 -8.50
CA MET A 428 -21.46 -3.27 -7.31
C MET A 428 -22.27 -3.05 -6.02
N LEU A 429 -23.10 -2.01 -5.97
CA LEU A 429 -23.94 -1.71 -4.80
C LEU A 429 -24.97 -2.82 -4.55
N ASP A 430 -25.66 -3.28 -5.58
CA ASP A 430 -26.60 -4.42 -5.49
C ASP A 430 -25.90 -5.68 -4.95
N PHE A 431 -24.68 -5.95 -5.42
CA PHE A 431 -23.89 -7.11 -4.97
C PHE A 431 -23.58 -7.06 -3.48
N ILE A 432 -23.29 -5.88 -2.92
CA ILE A 432 -23.02 -5.71 -1.49
C ILE A 432 -24.29 -5.44 -0.66
N GLY A 433 -25.45 -5.34 -1.31
CA GLY A 433 -26.74 -5.16 -0.65
C GLY A 433 -27.08 -3.71 -0.30
N LEU A 434 -26.55 -2.74 -1.05
CA LEU A 434 -26.78 -1.31 -0.84
C LEU A 434 -27.62 -0.70 -1.97
N PRO A 435 -28.50 0.27 -1.66
CA PRO A 435 -29.20 1.03 -2.68
C PRO A 435 -28.23 1.93 -3.46
N PHE A 436 -28.61 2.29 -4.68
CA PHE A 436 -27.83 3.24 -5.47
C PHE A 436 -27.88 4.65 -4.88
N GLU A 437 -26.71 5.28 -4.76
CA GLU A 437 -26.56 6.70 -4.42
C GLU A 437 -25.80 7.45 -5.52
N PRO A 438 -26.32 8.59 -6.03
CA PRO A 438 -25.64 9.39 -7.06
C PRO A 438 -24.23 9.86 -6.66
N ALA A 439 -23.95 10.03 -5.37
CA ALA A 439 -22.65 10.39 -4.84
C ALA A 439 -21.52 9.42 -5.31
N CYS A 440 -21.85 8.14 -5.54
CA CYS A 440 -20.91 7.15 -6.04
C CYS A 440 -20.41 7.48 -7.47
N LEU A 441 -21.17 8.22 -8.28
CA LEU A 441 -20.71 8.70 -9.59
C LEU A 441 -19.86 9.98 -9.48
N GLU A 442 -19.95 10.66 -8.34
CA GLU A 442 -19.20 11.89 -8.05
C GLU A 442 -18.04 11.66 -7.07
N PHE A 443 -17.56 10.43 -6.95
CA PHE A 443 -16.52 10.00 -6.00
C PHE A 443 -15.29 10.91 -5.99
N HIS A 444 -14.92 11.53 -7.12
CA HIS A 444 -13.80 12.45 -7.26
C HIS A 444 -13.95 13.75 -6.44
N LYS A 445 -15.16 14.05 -5.96
CA LYS A 445 -15.44 15.17 -5.05
C LYS A 445 -15.23 14.79 -3.57
N ALA A 446 -14.99 13.52 -3.26
CA ALA A 446 -14.75 13.06 -1.90
C ALA A 446 -13.43 13.64 -1.34
N THR A 447 -13.45 14.07 -0.08
CA THR A 447 -12.33 14.76 0.59
C THR A 447 -11.46 13.85 1.46
N GLY A 448 -11.76 12.57 1.57
CA GLY A 448 -10.99 11.62 2.40
C GLY A 448 -9.55 11.37 1.89
N PRO A 449 -8.66 10.88 2.77
CA PRO A 449 -7.29 10.54 2.38
C PRO A 449 -7.25 9.34 1.46
N VAL A 450 -6.42 9.38 0.43
CA VAL A 450 -6.19 8.29 -0.53
C VAL A 450 -4.71 7.93 -0.54
N LYS A 451 -4.33 6.84 0.14
CA LYS A 451 -2.95 6.39 0.31
C LYS A 451 -2.58 5.32 -0.71
N THR A 452 -2.50 5.69 -1.97
CA THR A 452 -2.12 4.76 -3.04
C THR A 452 -1.35 5.46 -4.14
N ALA A 453 -0.65 4.68 -4.97
CA ALA A 453 0.02 5.19 -6.17
C ALA A 453 -0.97 5.81 -7.21
N SER A 454 -2.28 5.70 -6.97
CA SER A 454 -3.35 6.21 -7.84
C SER A 454 -4.01 7.48 -7.29
N VAL A 455 -3.46 8.11 -6.24
CA VAL A 455 -4.10 9.24 -5.52
C VAL A 455 -4.61 10.35 -6.45
N TRP A 456 -3.81 10.79 -7.42
CA TRP A 456 -4.20 11.84 -8.34
C TRP A 456 -5.22 11.39 -9.39
N GLN A 457 -5.18 10.10 -9.78
CA GLN A 457 -6.07 9.54 -10.79
C GLN A 457 -7.53 9.45 -10.30
N VAL A 458 -7.72 9.13 -9.03
CA VAL A 458 -9.07 8.98 -8.45
C VAL A 458 -9.68 10.31 -7.99
N ARG A 459 -8.93 11.41 -8.08
CA ARG A 459 -9.43 12.76 -7.81
C ARG A 459 -9.84 13.52 -9.07
N GLU A 460 -9.71 12.88 -10.21
CA GLU A 460 -10.23 13.36 -11.49
C GLU A 460 -11.54 12.62 -11.82
N ALA A 461 -12.41 13.24 -12.62
CA ALA A 461 -13.55 12.54 -13.20
C ALA A 461 -13.08 11.34 -14.05
N LEU A 462 -13.94 10.35 -14.26
CA LEU A 462 -13.62 9.17 -15.06
C LEU A 462 -13.12 9.58 -16.44
N HIS A 463 -12.06 8.94 -16.90
CA HIS A 463 -11.42 9.17 -18.20
C HIS A 463 -10.84 7.86 -18.76
N ASP A 464 -10.74 7.77 -20.07
CA ASP A 464 -10.27 6.60 -20.82
C ASP A 464 -8.77 6.56 -21.10
N ARG A 465 -8.02 7.60 -20.74
CA ARG A 465 -6.57 7.74 -21.01
C ARG A 465 -5.70 6.56 -20.55
N SER A 466 -6.23 5.75 -19.66
CA SER A 466 -5.54 4.58 -19.12
C SER A 466 -5.88 3.28 -19.87
N ILE A 467 -6.81 3.30 -20.82
CA ILE A 467 -7.23 2.15 -21.63
C ILE A 467 -6.36 2.07 -22.88
N GLY A 468 -5.78 0.89 -23.12
CA GLY A 468 -4.95 0.64 -24.30
C GLY A 468 -3.58 1.34 -24.27
N ARG A 469 -3.17 1.86 -23.13
CA ARG A 469 -1.90 2.58 -22.95
C ARG A 469 -0.68 1.71 -23.28
N TRP A 470 -0.76 0.40 -23.10
CA TRP A 470 0.29 -0.55 -23.43
C TRP A 470 0.72 -0.47 -24.91
N LYS A 471 -0.17 -0.04 -25.82
CA LYS A 471 0.11 0.10 -27.26
C LYS A 471 1.24 1.08 -27.54
N HIS A 472 1.40 2.10 -26.70
CA HIS A 472 2.53 3.04 -26.80
C HIS A 472 3.89 2.39 -26.48
N TYR A 473 3.87 1.25 -25.80
CA TYR A 473 5.05 0.49 -25.40
C TYR A 473 5.18 -0.84 -26.18
N GLU A 474 4.32 -1.11 -27.17
CA GLU A 474 4.28 -2.38 -27.88
C GLU A 474 5.62 -2.72 -28.54
N SER A 475 6.25 -1.76 -29.20
CA SER A 475 7.58 -1.94 -29.82
C SER A 475 8.61 -2.38 -28.78
N TYR A 476 8.64 -1.73 -27.63
CA TYR A 476 9.52 -2.09 -26.53
C TYR A 476 9.21 -3.48 -25.98
N LEU A 477 7.96 -3.81 -25.72
CA LEU A 477 7.55 -5.13 -25.23
C LEU A 477 7.98 -6.25 -26.20
N ARG A 478 7.80 -6.05 -27.50
CA ARG A 478 8.19 -7.03 -28.53
C ARG A 478 9.70 -7.12 -28.77
N SER A 479 10.49 -6.14 -28.33
CA SER A 479 11.96 -6.16 -28.42
C SER A 479 12.62 -6.95 -27.30
N LEU A 480 11.87 -7.33 -26.25
CA LEU A 480 12.40 -8.06 -25.10
C LEU A 480 12.69 -9.53 -25.48
N PRO A 481 13.64 -10.18 -24.79
CA PRO A 481 13.84 -11.62 -24.92
C PRO A 481 12.55 -12.40 -24.66
N SER A 482 12.32 -13.45 -25.47
CA SER A 482 11.16 -14.34 -25.29
C SER A 482 11.07 -14.89 -23.87
N HIS A 483 9.87 -14.82 -23.32
CA HIS A 483 9.55 -15.36 -22.01
C HIS A 483 8.11 -15.90 -22.01
N PRO A 484 7.89 -17.16 -21.59
CA PRO A 484 6.58 -17.83 -21.76
C PRO A 484 5.39 -17.03 -21.20
N ALA A 485 5.53 -16.41 -20.03
CA ALA A 485 4.46 -15.63 -19.42
C ALA A 485 4.17 -14.33 -20.19
N LEU A 486 5.19 -13.62 -20.66
CA LEU A 486 5.02 -12.38 -21.40
C LEU A 486 4.48 -12.66 -22.81
N ASP A 487 5.03 -13.67 -23.47
CA ASP A 487 4.61 -14.08 -24.81
C ASP A 487 3.14 -14.51 -24.83
N ALA A 488 2.68 -15.20 -23.79
CA ALA A 488 1.28 -15.59 -23.64
C ALA A 488 0.36 -14.37 -23.53
N LEU A 489 0.76 -13.30 -22.81
CA LEU A 489 -0.03 -12.06 -22.75
C LEU A 489 -0.05 -11.33 -24.11
N LEU A 490 1.07 -11.30 -24.81
CA LEU A 490 1.19 -10.65 -26.13
C LEU A 490 0.46 -11.43 -27.25
N ALA A 491 0.32 -12.76 -27.11
CA ALA A 491 -0.35 -13.60 -28.11
C ALA A 491 -1.87 -13.38 -28.13
N VAL A 492 -2.49 -13.03 -26.99
CA VAL A 492 -3.93 -12.75 -26.89
C VAL A 492 -4.33 -11.56 -27.76
N GLU A 493 -3.40 -10.66 -28.05
CA GLU A 493 -3.64 -9.42 -28.82
C GLU A 493 -3.42 -9.58 -30.33
N GLN A 494 -3.06 -10.77 -30.84
CA GLN A 494 -2.91 -10.99 -32.26
C GLN A 494 -4.29 -11.26 -32.89
N PRO A 495 -4.80 -10.44 -33.80
CA PRO A 495 -6.05 -10.71 -34.50
C PRO A 495 -5.90 -12.00 -35.34
N GLY A 496 -6.62 -13.06 -34.94
CA GLY A 496 -6.73 -14.29 -35.72
C GLY A 496 -6.37 -15.60 -35.02
N LYS A 497 -6.04 -15.61 -33.73
CA LYS A 497 -5.96 -16.88 -32.99
C LYS A 497 -7.13 -16.98 -31.99
N PRO A 498 -7.94 -18.04 -32.06
CA PRO A 498 -8.94 -18.32 -31.02
C PRO A 498 -8.25 -18.61 -29.69
N ALA A 499 -8.85 -18.09 -28.59
CA ALA A 499 -8.40 -18.25 -27.22
C ALA A 499 -8.47 -19.72 -26.76
#